data_7b168687e04f8b13563852af7af82aaf
#
_entry.id   7b168687e04f8b13563852af7af82aaf
#
_cell.length_a   1.000
_cell.length_b   1.000
_cell.length_c   1.000
_cell.angle_alpha   90.00
_cell.angle_beta   90.00
_cell.angle_gamma   90.00
#
_symmetry.space_group_name_H-M   'P 1'
#
loop_
_entity.id
_entity.type
_entity.pdbx_description
1 polymer ?
#
loop_
_entity_poly.entity_id
_entity_poly.type
_entity_poly.pdbx_seq_one_letter_code
_entity_poly.pdbx_strand_id
1 'polypeptide(L)'
;MTEQQPETLTEPDFLRLDGQICFALNAASRAFGGLYRVVLKDLGLTYPQYLVMLVLWEHGTTPVKQLGEHLRLDSGTLSPLLKRLEAAGLIRRERSTEDERSVHAVLTDEGAALRARAVAVPRRIAAATGFELGEIRDLQARLSRLTEALDTAAASDTIVDGAADAGHGADTANAGTTGTTGTTGTTGTTGNTDAPGA
;
A
#
# COMPACT_ATOMS: atom_id res chain seq x y z
N MET A 1 24.91 -3.99 30.36
CA MET A 1 23.62 -4.40 29.80
C MET A 1 22.62 -3.35 30.23
N THR A 2 22.35 -2.39 29.39
CA THR A 2 21.39 -1.30 29.66
C THR A 2 20.03 -1.80 29.20
N GLU A 3 19.18 -2.09 30.18
CA GLU A 3 17.77 -2.45 29.98
C GLU A 3 17.07 -1.22 29.42
N GLN A 4 16.78 -1.25 28.09
CA GLN A 4 15.91 -0.26 27.46
C GLN A 4 14.50 -0.54 27.95
N GLN A 5 14.02 0.31 28.86
CA GLN A 5 12.61 0.37 29.24
C GLN A 5 11.79 0.67 27.97
N PRO A 6 10.61 0.03 27.79
CA PRO A 6 9.73 0.39 26.70
C PRO A 6 9.31 1.86 26.86
N GLU A 7 9.69 2.69 25.89
CA GLU A 7 9.23 4.07 25.81
C GLU A 7 7.70 4.05 25.64
N THR A 8 6.99 4.40 26.68
CA THR A 8 5.54 4.66 26.61
C THR A 8 5.34 6.00 25.91
N LEU A 9 4.87 5.95 24.67
CA LEU A 9 4.48 7.15 23.93
C LEU A 9 3.32 7.83 24.65
N THR A 10 3.44 9.13 24.90
CA THR A 10 2.37 9.95 25.49
C THR A 10 1.45 10.51 24.41
N GLU A 11 0.19 10.84 24.72
CA GLU A 11 -0.76 11.38 23.73
C GLU A 11 -0.20 12.54 22.88
N PRO A 12 0.55 13.51 23.41
CA PRO A 12 1.17 14.56 22.59
C PRO A 12 2.17 14.01 21.56
N ASP A 13 2.80 12.87 21.82
CA ASP A 13 3.79 12.28 20.92
C ASP A 13 3.14 11.59 19.71
N PHE A 14 1.91 11.12 19.83
CA PHE A 14 1.19 10.49 18.71
C PHE A 14 0.87 11.47 17.56
N LEU A 15 0.78 12.77 17.84
CA LEU A 15 0.49 13.79 16.81
C LEU A 15 1.76 14.43 16.24
N ARG A 16 2.93 14.02 16.67
CA ARG A 16 4.20 14.50 16.12
C ARG A 16 4.51 13.83 14.80
N LEU A 17 4.95 14.61 13.82
CA LEU A 17 5.28 14.11 12.48
C LEU A 17 6.47 13.15 12.49
N ASP A 18 7.47 13.42 13.32
CA ASP A 18 8.69 12.61 13.48
C ASP A 18 8.42 11.26 14.15
N GLY A 19 7.33 11.12 14.91
CA GLY A 19 6.85 9.86 15.47
C GLY A 19 6.01 9.01 14.51
N GLN A 20 5.63 9.53 13.33
CA GLN A 20 4.75 8.81 12.39
C GLN A 20 5.52 7.83 11.51
N ILE A 21 5.28 6.53 11.69
CA ILE A 21 5.86 5.49 10.83
C ILE A 21 5.47 5.67 9.35
N CYS A 22 4.23 6.07 9.09
CA CYS A 22 3.74 6.32 7.74
C CYS A 22 4.51 7.47 7.05
N PHE A 23 4.91 8.50 7.80
CA PHE A 23 5.75 9.58 7.28
C PHE A 23 7.15 9.08 6.93
N ALA A 24 7.78 8.28 7.80
CA ALA A 24 9.09 7.68 7.53
C ALA A 24 9.07 6.79 6.29
N LEU A 25 8.04 5.95 6.14
CA LEU A 25 7.85 5.10 4.95
C LEU A 25 7.64 5.93 3.67
N ASN A 26 6.84 6.99 3.74
CA ASN A 26 6.62 7.89 2.61
C ASN A 26 7.91 8.63 2.21
N ALA A 27 8.68 9.11 3.18
CA ALA A 27 9.96 9.77 2.93
C ALA A 27 10.96 8.81 2.27
N ALA A 28 11.08 7.58 2.79
CA ALA A 28 11.93 6.55 2.21
C ALA A 28 11.48 6.18 0.78
N SER A 29 10.17 5.99 0.56
CA SER A 29 9.60 5.71 -0.76
C SER A 29 9.92 6.80 -1.79
N ARG A 30 9.83 8.08 -1.41
CA ARG A 30 10.20 9.20 -2.27
C ARG A 30 11.70 9.22 -2.59
N ALA A 31 12.56 8.94 -1.60
CA ALA A 31 14.00 8.85 -1.79
C ALA A 31 14.36 7.73 -2.77
N PHE A 32 13.77 6.54 -2.61
CA PHE A 32 13.91 5.44 -3.56
C PHE A 32 13.44 5.83 -4.97
N GLY A 33 12.27 6.50 -5.10
CA GLY A 33 11.76 6.97 -6.38
C GLY A 33 12.73 7.95 -7.07
N GLY A 34 13.38 8.82 -6.32
CA GLY A 34 14.44 9.70 -6.82
C GLY A 34 15.64 8.94 -7.33
N LEU A 35 16.12 7.97 -6.55
CA LEU A 35 17.25 7.13 -6.91
C LEU A 35 16.95 6.26 -8.13
N TYR A 36 15.80 5.59 -8.18
CA TYR A 36 15.38 4.79 -9.33
C TYR A 36 15.30 5.60 -10.62
N ARG A 37 14.87 6.87 -10.56
CA ARG A 37 14.85 7.75 -11.75
C ARG A 37 16.24 7.91 -12.35
N VAL A 38 17.28 8.00 -11.50
CA VAL A 38 18.69 8.10 -11.95
C VAL A 38 19.17 6.75 -12.47
N VAL A 39 18.95 5.68 -11.70
CA VAL A 39 19.50 4.34 -12.01
C VAL A 39 18.87 3.72 -13.25
N LEU A 40 17.55 3.98 -13.49
CA LEU A 40 16.80 3.44 -14.63
C LEU A 40 16.89 4.28 -15.90
N LYS A 41 17.53 5.45 -15.84
CA LYS A 41 17.62 6.38 -16.99
C LYS A 41 18.14 5.68 -18.25
N ASP A 42 19.21 4.91 -18.12
CA ASP A 42 19.85 4.23 -19.26
C ASP A 42 19.00 3.07 -19.82
N LEU A 43 18.04 2.56 -19.04
CA LEU A 43 17.09 1.55 -19.48
C LEU A 43 15.84 2.14 -20.13
N GLY A 44 15.64 3.47 -20.04
CA GLY A 44 14.47 4.15 -20.55
C GLY A 44 13.18 3.80 -19.78
N LEU A 45 13.29 3.31 -18.54
CA LEU A 45 12.17 2.86 -17.72
C LEU A 45 11.89 3.80 -16.55
N THR A 46 10.63 3.95 -16.21
CA THR A 46 10.22 4.44 -14.88
C THR A 46 10.20 3.29 -13.87
N TYR A 47 10.21 3.59 -12.57
CA TYR A 47 10.17 2.56 -11.54
C TYR A 47 8.95 1.62 -11.66
N PRO A 48 7.70 2.11 -11.84
CA PRO A 48 6.57 1.20 -12.05
C PRO A 48 6.70 0.31 -13.30
N GLN A 49 7.26 0.84 -14.39
CA GLN A 49 7.53 0.04 -15.59
C GLN A 49 8.60 -1.03 -15.34
N TYR A 50 9.64 -0.68 -14.57
CA TYR A 50 10.67 -1.64 -14.18
C TYR A 50 10.10 -2.79 -13.33
N LEU A 51 9.15 -2.50 -12.42
CA LEU A 51 8.46 -3.56 -11.65
C LEU A 51 7.67 -4.52 -12.56
N VAL A 52 6.96 -4.00 -13.57
CA VAL A 52 6.30 -4.84 -14.59
C VAL A 52 7.32 -5.73 -15.29
N MET A 53 8.44 -5.16 -15.72
CA MET A 53 9.48 -5.93 -16.41
C MET A 53 10.11 -7.00 -15.50
N LEU A 54 10.29 -6.73 -14.19
CA LEU A 54 10.77 -7.72 -13.23
C LEU A 54 9.84 -8.95 -13.17
N VAL A 55 8.53 -8.74 -13.06
CA VAL A 55 7.56 -9.85 -13.06
C VAL A 55 7.64 -10.65 -14.36
N LEU A 56 7.70 -9.96 -15.51
CA LEU A 56 7.78 -10.64 -16.80
C LEU A 56 9.13 -11.35 -17.02
N TRP A 57 10.23 -10.84 -16.50
CA TRP A 57 11.54 -11.53 -16.55
C TRP A 57 11.61 -12.75 -15.64
N GLU A 58 10.82 -12.80 -14.59
CA GLU A 58 10.77 -13.89 -13.63
C GLU A 58 9.79 -14.99 -14.08
N HIS A 59 8.58 -14.60 -14.46
CA HIS A 59 7.47 -15.52 -14.71
C HIS A 59 7.17 -15.74 -16.22
N GLY A 60 7.78 -14.94 -17.10
CA GLY A 60 7.49 -14.99 -18.53
C GLY A 60 6.13 -14.39 -18.87
N THR A 61 5.42 -15.01 -19.82
CA THR A 61 4.07 -14.59 -20.22
C THR A 61 3.11 -14.65 -19.04
N THR A 62 2.52 -13.51 -18.71
CA THR A 62 1.71 -13.36 -17.49
C THR A 62 0.36 -12.73 -17.83
N PRO A 63 -0.77 -13.29 -17.36
CA PRO A 63 -2.08 -12.65 -17.45
C PRO A 63 -2.05 -11.27 -16.80
N VAL A 64 -2.66 -10.26 -17.45
CA VAL A 64 -2.68 -8.88 -16.93
C VAL A 64 -3.29 -8.80 -15.52
N LYS A 65 -4.29 -9.64 -15.21
CA LYS A 65 -4.87 -9.74 -13.88
C LYS A 65 -3.82 -10.17 -12.85
N GLN A 66 -3.08 -11.25 -13.12
CA GLN A 66 -2.02 -11.72 -12.22
C GLN A 66 -0.89 -10.70 -12.07
N LEU A 67 -0.57 -9.98 -13.14
CA LEU A 67 0.41 -8.91 -13.09
C LEU A 67 -0.02 -7.80 -12.10
N GLY A 68 -1.32 -7.45 -12.09
CA GLY A 68 -1.89 -6.54 -11.11
C GLY A 68 -1.79 -7.06 -9.68
N GLU A 69 -2.07 -8.34 -9.48
CA GLU A 69 -1.96 -9.02 -8.19
C GLU A 69 -0.50 -9.02 -7.67
N HIS A 70 0.47 -9.40 -8.50
CA HIS A 70 1.90 -9.36 -8.15
C HIS A 70 2.37 -7.97 -7.76
N LEU A 71 1.91 -6.94 -8.45
CA LEU A 71 2.33 -5.56 -8.25
C LEU A 71 1.44 -4.79 -7.27
N ARG A 72 0.35 -5.39 -6.78
CA ARG A 72 -0.67 -4.72 -5.96
C ARG A 72 -1.21 -3.45 -6.64
N LEU A 73 -1.45 -3.54 -7.95
CA LEU A 73 -1.96 -2.45 -8.77
C LEU A 73 -3.34 -2.80 -9.32
N ASP A 74 -4.24 -1.83 -9.24
CA ASP A 74 -5.53 -1.89 -9.93
C ASP A 74 -5.37 -1.77 -11.46
N SER A 75 -6.41 -2.16 -12.19
CA SER A 75 -6.41 -2.15 -13.65
C SER A 75 -6.30 -0.76 -14.25
N GLY A 76 -6.81 0.27 -13.55
CA GLY A 76 -6.73 1.67 -13.98
C GLY A 76 -5.29 2.18 -13.98
N THR A 77 -4.51 1.77 -12.97
CA THR A 77 -3.08 2.10 -12.84
C THR A 77 -2.22 1.25 -13.77
N LEU A 78 -2.50 -0.05 -13.88
CA LEU A 78 -1.69 -0.99 -14.66
C LEU A 78 -1.81 -0.76 -16.17
N SER A 79 -3.03 -0.51 -16.68
CA SER A 79 -3.28 -0.39 -18.13
C SER A 79 -2.45 0.70 -18.81
N PRO A 80 -2.30 1.92 -18.27
CA PRO A 80 -1.42 2.94 -18.84
C PRO A 80 0.07 2.55 -18.82
N LEU A 81 0.52 1.78 -17.81
CA LEU A 81 1.90 1.28 -17.75
C LEU A 81 2.18 0.30 -18.88
N LEU A 82 1.29 -0.67 -19.07
CA LEU A 82 1.42 -1.66 -20.14
C LEU A 82 1.37 -0.99 -21.51
N LYS A 83 0.46 -0.03 -21.72
CA LYS A 83 0.39 0.73 -22.98
C LYS A 83 1.70 1.45 -23.31
N ARG A 84 2.36 2.03 -22.30
CA ARG A 84 3.65 2.70 -22.50
C ARG A 84 4.79 1.73 -22.77
N LEU A 85 4.82 0.57 -22.10
CA LEU A 85 5.80 -0.49 -22.36
C LEU A 85 5.63 -1.09 -23.75
N GLU A 86 4.39 -1.26 -24.19
CA GLU A 86 4.06 -1.73 -25.55
C GLU A 86 4.48 -0.71 -26.61
N ALA A 87 4.20 0.59 -26.37
CA ALA A 87 4.65 1.67 -27.25
C ALA A 87 6.19 1.80 -27.31
N ALA A 88 6.89 1.40 -26.22
CA ALA A 88 8.35 1.32 -26.19
C ALA A 88 8.90 0.04 -26.84
N GLY A 89 8.04 -0.86 -27.36
CA GLY A 89 8.45 -2.10 -28.02
C GLY A 89 9.00 -3.17 -27.06
N LEU A 90 8.78 -3.05 -25.74
CA LEU A 90 9.34 -3.96 -24.76
C LEU A 90 8.43 -5.14 -24.43
N ILE A 91 7.13 -4.95 -24.60
CA ILE A 91 6.12 -5.99 -24.44
C ILE A 91 5.10 -5.93 -25.58
N ARG A 92 4.31 -6.98 -25.71
CA ARG A 92 3.07 -6.99 -26.49
C ARG A 92 1.95 -7.54 -25.62
N ARG A 93 0.71 -7.17 -25.95
CA ARG A 93 -0.48 -7.71 -25.28
C ARG A 93 -1.20 -8.64 -26.26
N GLU A 94 -1.43 -9.86 -25.81
CA GLU A 94 -2.08 -10.90 -26.61
C GLU A 94 -3.33 -11.39 -25.90
N ARG A 95 -4.39 -11.64 -26.65
CA ARG A 95 -5.55 -12.33 -26.08
C ARG A 95 -5.20 -13.79 -25.88
N SER A 96 -5.66 -14.36 -24.77
CA SER A 96 -5.51 -15.78 -24.53
C SER A 96 -6.25 -16.58 -25.60
N THR A 97 -5.64 -17.66 -26.04
CA THR A 97 -6.28 -18.64 -26.93
C THR A 97 -7.23 -19.58 -26.17
N GLU A 98 -7.05 -19.68 -24.85
CA GLU A 98 -7.84 -20.56 -23.97
C GLU A 98 -9.04 -19.83 -23.34
N ASP A 99 -8.89 -18.54 -23.08
CA ASP A 99 -9.93 -17.66 -22.51
C ASP A 99 -9.88 -16.29 -23.19
N GLU A 100 -10.78 -16.05 -24.13
CA GLU A 100 -10.87 -14.79 -24.89
C GLU A 100 -11.05 -13.53 -24.03
N ARG A 101 -11.45 -13.69 -22.74
CA ARG A 101 -11.59 -12.59 -21.79
C ARG A 101 -10.26 -12.24 -21.12
N SER A 102 -9.26 -13.10 -21.23
CA SER A 102 -7.95 -12.93 -20.64
C SER A 102 -6.96 -12.30 -21.61
N VAL A 103 -6.26 -11.28 -21.17
CA VAL A 103 -5.18 -10.63 -21.91
C VAL A 103 -3.87 -10.94 -21.19
N HIS A 104 -2.87 -11.37 -21.93
CA HIS A 104 -1.53 -11.65 -21.45
C HIS A 104 -0.56 -10.54 -21.84
N ALA A 105 0.36 -10.22 -20.98
CA ALA A 105 1.56 -9.44 -21.29
C ALA A 105 2.71 -10.39 -21.61
N VAL A 106 3.35 -10.16 -22.74
CA VAL A 106 4.41 -11.00 -23.29
C VAL A 106 5.61 -10.13 -23.59
N LEU A 107 6.82 -10.57 -23.23
CA LEU A 107 8.04 -9.87 -23.61
C LEU A 107 8.26 -9.94 -25.11
N THR A 108 8.75 -8.84 -25.68
CA THR A 108 9.39 -8.87 -26.99
C THR A 108 10.84 -9.33 -26.86
N ASP A 109 11.52 -9.56 -27.98
CA ASP A 109 12.97 -9.87 -27.97
C ASP A 109 13.77 -8.73 -27.35
N GLU A 110 13.40 -7.47 -27.63
CA GLU A 110 13.99 -6.28 -27.01
C GLU A 110 13.73 -6.23 -25.51
N GLY A 111 12.51 -6.53 -25.08
CA GLY A 111 12.14 -6.61 -23.66
C GLY A 111 12.92 -7.70 -22.92
N ALA A 112 13.09 -8.87 -23.55
CA ALA A 112 13.88 -9.96 -23.01
C ALA A 112 15.38 -9.59 -22.94
N ALA A 113 15.94 -9.00 -24.01
CA ALA A 113 17.34 -8.57 -24.05
C ALA A 113 17.67 -7.48 -23.01
N LEU A 114 16.72 -6.61 -22.69
CA LEU A 114 16.89 -5.55 -21.69
C LEU A 114 17.23 -6.09 -20.30
N ARG A 115 16.84 -7.34 -19.97
CA ARG A 115 17.14 -8.02 -18.71
C ARG A 115 18.65 -8.01 -18.41
N ALA A 116 19.49 -8.25 -19.41
CA ALA A 116 20.94 -8.31 -19.22
C ALA A 116 21.50 -6.97 -18.69
N ARG A 117 20.93 -5.84 -19.13
CA ARG A 117 21.32 -4.50 -18.67
C ARG A 117 20.73 -4.18 -17.31
N ALA A 118 19.57 -4.74 -16.99
CA ALA A 118 18.87 -4.49 -15.74
C ALA A 118 19.49 -5.18 -14.51
N VAL A 119 20.36 -6.20 -14.70
CA VAL A 119 21.03 -6.94 -13.59
C VAL A 119 21.83 -6.02 -12.66
N ALA A 120 22.34 -4.91 -13.16
CA ALA A 120 23.11 -3.96 -12.35
C ALA A 120 22.22 -3.10 -11.42
N VAL A 121 20.93 -2.97 -11.71
CA VAL A 121 20.01 -2.07 -10.97
C VAL A 121 19.91 -2.45 -9.49
N PRO A 122 19.59 -3.70 -9.11
CA PRO A 122 19.47 -4.06 -7.69
C PRO A 122 20.76 -3.82 -6.89
N ARG A 123 21.91 -4.08 -7.51
CA ARG A 123 23.22 -3.84 -6.86
C ARG A 123 23.46 -2.36 -6.58
N ARG A 124 23.14 -1.49 -7.55
CA ARG A 124 23.28 -0.02 -7.39
C ARG A 124 22.33 0.51 -6.32
N ILE A 125 21.10 -0.01 -6.27
CA ILE A 125 20.12 0.34 -5.25
C ILE A 125 20.60 -0.12 -3.87
N ALA A 126 21.01 -1.38 -3.72
CA ALA A 126 21.49 -1.91 -2.44
C ALA A 126 22.72 -1.11 -1.94
N ALA A 127 23.71 -0.85 -2.80
CA ALA A 127 24.87 -0.06 -2.43
C ALA A 127 24.49 1.37 -1.96
N ALA A 128 23.47 1.97 -2.53
CA ALA A 128 23.03 3.32 -2.16
C ALA A 128 22.27 3.39 -0.83
N THR A 129 21.80 2.25 -0.30
CA THR A 129 21.16 2.23 1.03
C THR A 129 22.18 2.36 2.16
N GLY A 130 23.43 2.01 1.93
CA GLY A 130 24.44 1.90 2.96
C GLY A 130 24.27 0.71 3.91
N PHE A 131 23.29 -0.17 3.63
CA PHE A 131 22.99 -1.34 4.45
C PHE A 131 23.72 -2.59 3.94
N GLU A 132 24.07 -3.45 4.87
CA GLU A 132 24.52 -4.81 4.54
C GLU A 132 23.35 -5.66 4.03
N LEU A 133 23.64 -6.71 3.26
CA LEU A 133 22.59 -7.57 2.68
C LEU A 133 21.66 -8.21 3.74
N GLY A 134 22.21 -8.50 4.93
CA GLY A 134 21.41 -8.99 6.07
C GLY A 134 20.38 -7.97 6.52
N GLU A 135 20.81 -6.73 6.71
CA GLU A 135 19.94 -5.63 7.13
C GLU A 135 18.84 -5.33 6.11
N ILE A 136 19.17 -5.41 4.81
CA ILE A 136 18.18 -5.26 3.73
C ILE A 136 17.11 -6.35 3.82
N ARG A 137 17.51 -7.62 4.02
CA ARG A 137 16.57 -8.73 4.16
C ARG A 137 15.69 -8.61 5.40
N ASP A 138 16.27 -8.20 6.52
CA ASP A 138 15.55 -7.98 7.77
C ASP A 138 14.53 -6.86 7.63
N LEU A 139 14.89 -5.75 6.97
CA LEU A 139 13.98 -4.67 6.67
C LEU A 139 12.85 -5.12 5.74
N GLN A 140 13.16 -5.87 4.69
CA GLN A 140 12.15 -6.43 3.79
C GLN A 140 11.15 -7.32 4.54
N ALA A 141 11.64 -8.22 5.41
CA ALA A 141 10.78 -9.10 6.21
C ALA A 141 9.87 -8.31 7.17
N ARG A 142 10.39 -7.23 7.78
CA ARG A 142 9.60 -6.35 8.66
C ARG A 142 8.52 -5.61 7.87
N LEU A 143 8.85 -5.07 6.69
CA LEU A 143 7.90 -4.39 5.82
C LEU A 143 6.81 -5.33 5.30
N SER A 144 7.15 -6.57 4.93
CA SER A 144 6.16 -7.58 4.52
C SER A 144 5.15 -7.87 5.63
N ARG A 145 5.64 -8.14 6.87
CA ARG A 145 4.75 -8.35 8.03
C ARG A 145 3.86 -7.14 8.34
N LEU A 146 4.43 -5.93 8.24
CA LEU A 146 3.65 -4.71 8.42
C LEU A 146 2.54 -4.60 7.38
N THR A 147 2.85 -4.89 6.12
CA THR A 147 1.88 -4.85 5.02
C THR A 147 0.75 -5.85 5.24
N GLU A 148 1.08 -7.11 5.61
CA GLU A 148 0.09 -8.16 5.91
C GLU A 148 -0.83 -7.77 7.08
N ALA A 149 -0.27 -7.18 8.13
CA ALA A 149 -1.04 -6.72 9.28
C ALA A 149 -2.00 -5.59 8.89
N LEU A 150 -1.54 -4.61 8.08
CA LEU A 150 -2.38 -3.51 7.61
C LEU A 150 -3.47 -3.98 6.65
N ASP A 151 -3.17 -4.91 5.73
CA ASP A 151 -4.15 -5.50 4.83
C ASP A 151 -5.24 -6.25 5.62
N THR A 152 -4.84 -7.00 6.65
CA THR A 152 -5.78 -7.73 7.52
C THR A 152 -6.68 -6.78 8.30
N ALA A 153 -6.11 -5.73 8.89
CA ALA A 153 -6.84 -4.73 9.64
C ALA A 153 -7.85 -3.99 8.74
N ALA A 154 -7.44 -3.62 7.52
CA ALA A 154 -8.31 -2.95 6.56
C ALA A 154 -9.47 -3.85 6.08
N ALA A 155 -9.23 -5.16 5.90
CA ALA A 155 -10.25 -6.12 5.49
C ALA A 155 -11.26 -6.44 6.60
N SER A 156 -10.84 -6.32 7.86
CA SER A 156 -11.66 -6.69 9.03
C SER A 156 -12.55 -5.55 9.53
N ASP A 157 -12.51 -4.35 8.92
CA ASP A 157 -13.15 -3.12 9.42
C ASP A 157 -12.82 -2.84 10.90
N THR A 158 -11.82 -3.55 11.41
CA THR A 158 -11.34 -3.46 12.77
C THR A 158 -10.25 -2.40 12.84
N ILE A 159 -10.65 -1.15 12.80
CA ILE A 159 -9.82 -0.09 13.37
C ILE A 159 -9.89 -0.35 14.87
N VAL A 160 -8.90 -1.06 15.38
CA VAL A 160 -8.76 -1.28 16.81
C VAL A 160 -8.57 0.10 17.43
N ASP A 161 -9.57 0.58 18.16
CA ASP A 161 -9.39 1.59 19.19
C ASP A 161 -8.42 0.99 20.22
N GLY A 162 -7.16 0.97 19.83
CA GLY A 162 -6.08 0.37 20.60
C GLY A 162 -5.52 1.37 21.57
N ALA A 163 -5.88 1.19 22.80
CA ALA A 163 -5.19 1.64 24.00
C ALA A 163 -5.91 2.72 24.82
N ALA A 164 -7.07 2.40 25.32
CA ALA A 164 -7.56 3.03 26.53
C ALA A 164 -8.32 1.99 27.35
N ASP A 165 -7.65 1.01 27.89
CA ASP A 165 -8.06 0.41 29.18
C ASP A 165 -6.90 -0.40 29.78
N ALA A 166 -6.06 0.32 30.49
CA ALA A 166 -5.21 -0.26 31.52
C ALA A 166 -5.28 0.66 32.74
N GLY A 167 -6.28 0.45 33.57
CA GLY A 167 -6.21 0.94 34.94
C GLY A 167 -7.29 1.91 35.37
N HIS A 168 -8.47 1.44 35.63
CA HIS A 168 -9.21 1.87 36.81
C HIS A 168 -10.07 0.71 37.29
N GLY A 169 -9.46 -0.12 38.09
CA GLY A 169 -10.15 -1.03 39.00
C GLY A 169 -10.47 -0.33 40.28
N ALA A 170 -11.64 -0.65 40.80
CA ALA A 170 -12.09 -0.64 42.15
C ALA A 170 -12.79 0.63 42.68
N ASP A 171 -14.00 0.38 43.00
CA ASP A 171 -14.70 0.69 44.24
C ASP A 171 -15.64 1.90 44.23
N THR A 172 -16.91 1.67 44.26
CA THR A 172 -17.77 1.62 45.46
C THR A 172 -19.25 1.44 45.08
N ALA A 173 -19.84 0.50 45.79
CA ALA A 173 -21.25 0.31 45.90
C ALA A 173 -21.96 1.55 46.44
N ASN A 174 -23.15 1.90 45.97
CA ASN A 174 -24.34 1.97 46.86
C ASN A 174 -25.59 2.45 46.11
N ALA A 175 -26.61 1.65 46.26
CA ALA A 175 -28.02 1.84 46.50
C ALA A 175 -28.75 3.13 46.10
N GLY A 176 -29.91 2.92 45.49
CA GLY A 176 -31.10 3.70 45.85
C GLY A 176 -31.99 4.20 44.72
N THR A 177 -32.99 3.41 44.34
CA THR A 177 -34.40 3.70 44.48
C THR A 177 -35.12 4.69 43.53
N THR A 178 -36.04 4.12 42.78
CA THR A 178 -37.42 4.55 42.45
C THR A 178 -37.72 5.85 41.69
N GLY A 179 -38.60 5.64 40.73
CA GLY A 179 -39.72 6.57 40.42
C GLY A 179 -39.83 6.99 38.97
N THR A 180 -40.64 6.33 38.19
CA THR A 180 -42.04 6.57 37.84
C THR A 180 -42.29 7.64 36.74
N THR A 181 -42.85 7.15 35.63
CA THR A 181 -43.97 7.67 34.80
C THR A 181 -43.91 9.02 34.09
N GLY A 182 -44.40 8.95 32.86
CA GLY A 182 -45.25 9.97 32.19
C GLY A 182 -44.73 10.34 30.80
N THR A 183 -45.25 9.83 29.74
CA THR A 183 -46.48 10.00 28.97
C THR A 183 -46.47 11.20 28.00
N THR A 184 -46.70 10.85 26.71
CA THR A 184 -47.45 11.58 25.64
C THR A 184 -46.86 12.93 25.16
N GLY A 185 -46.80 13.13 23.90
CA GLY A 185 -47.68 13.27 22.77
C GLY A 185 -47.03 14.20 21.74
N THR A 186 -47.19 13.89 20.55
CA THR A 186 -48.12 14.30 19.49
C THR A 186 -47.64 15.43 18.57
N THR A 187 -47.53 15.04 17.30
CA THR A 187 -47.98 15.68 16.04
C THR A 187 -47.47 17.06 15.58
N GLY A 188 -47.30 17.11 14.27
CA GLY A 188 -47.57 18.23 13.37
C GLY A 188 -46.39 18.49 12.40
N THR A 189 -46.38 18.05 11.22
CA THR A 189 -47.11 18.31 9.96
C THR A 189 -46.67 19.56 9.21
N THR A 190 -46.37 19.34 7.93
CA THR A 190 -46.45 20.22 6.73
C THR A 190 -45.42 21.35 6.64
N GLY A 191 -44.88 21.63 5.52
CA GLY A 191 -45.11 21.62 4.07
C GLY A 191 -44.02 22.43 3.44
N ASN A 192 -43.55 21.99 2.36
CA ASN A 192 -43.87 22.27 0.95
C ASN A 192 -43.25 23.53 0.36
N THR A 193 -42.78 23.34 -0.88
CA THR A 193 -42.55 24.29 -2.01
C THR A 193 -41.26 25.13 -1.92
N ASP A 194 -40.49 25.41 -2.94
CA ASP A 194 -40.59 25.23 -4.40
C ASP A 194 -39.22 25.58 -4.99
N ALA A 195 -38.84 24.99 -6.09
CA ALA A 195 -37.81 25.47 -6.98
C ALA A 195 -38.34 26.72 -7.76
N PRO A 196 -37.66 27.35 -8.72
CA PRO A 196 -36.41 26.99 -9.46
C PRO A 196 -35.54 28.21 -9.86
N GLY A 197 -34.45 27.90 -10.57
CA GLY A 197 -34.02 28.74 -11.72
C GLY A 197 -32.77 29.56 -11.54
N ALA A 198 -31.74 29.23 -12.19
CA ALA A 198 -30.99 29.78 -13.32
C ALA A 198 -29.66 29.06 -13.46
#